data_29efa34503438567655fb585162e3a2d
#
_entry.id   29efa34503438567655fb585162e3a2d
#
_cell.length_a   1.000
_cell.length_b   1.000
_cell.length_c   1.000
_cell.angle_alpha   90.00
_cell.angle_beta   90.00
_cell.angle_gamma   90.00
#
_symmetry.space_group_name_H-M   'P 1'
#
loop_
_entity.id
_entity.type
_entity.pdbx_description
1 polymer ?
#
loop_
_entity_poly.entity_id
_entity_poly.type
_entity_poly.pdbx_seq_one_letter_code
_entity_poly.pdbx_strand_id
1 'polypeptide(L)'
;VNRKIIGCLVVLLSGIVAYGQKPPLLPEPVVAALAQETSGETAKRNLEYLARHHRMRGSRGFRAAAEHIAGQLRAYGLSDVRIEQFPADGKTMYGTQKARPAWDAEFAELWELRETASGWVPNVRLASWDAMPITLAQDSESADVTAEMVDVGSGTSERDYAGKDVRGKIVLASAQPGAVAQLAVERFGAAGIVSYAQNQPTAWSGDNDNLVRWGHLETFSDKPTFAFMVSLKHARALRERLARGEKIQLRAVVRAGRHPGFYDVVTATIPGADPRLGEEEIAFSCHLDHQRPGSNDNASGCVAILEVARTLSKLIAEGRLARPARTVRFIWPPEIEGTVVLLNARPD
;
A
#
# COMPACT_ATOMS: atom_id res chain seq x y z
N VAL A 1 58.50 -35.02 -64.99
CA VAL A 1 57.71 -33.81 -64.59
C VAL A 1 57.26 -34.02 -63.20
N ASN A 2 57.95 -33.41 -62.24
CA ASN A 2 57.61 -33.44 -60.79
C ASN A 2 56.69 -32.30 -60.45
N ARG A 3 55.49 -32.56 -59.92
CA ARG A 3 54.65 -31.60 -59.28
C ARG A 3 54.79 -31.80 -57.79
N LYS A 4 55.40 -30.82 -57.09
CA LYS A 4 55.40 -30.71 -55.66
C LYS A 4 54.06 -30.13 -55.24
N ILE A 5 53.27 -30.83 -54.40
CA ILE A 5 52.09 -30.36 -53.75
C ILE A 5 52.55 -29.72 -52.45
N ILE A 6 52.39 -28.41 -52.37
CA ILE A 6 52.58 -27.63 -51.12
C ILE A 6 51.25 -27.68 -50.38
N GLY A 7 51.22 -28.41 -49.27
CA GLY A 7 50.08 -28.40 -48.34
C GLY A 7 50.13 -27.17 -47.45
N CYS A 8 49.16 -26.23 -47.57
CA CYS A 8 48.93 -25.14 -46.62
C CYS A 8 48.25 -25.71 -45.41
N LEU A 9 48.94 -25.72 -44.27
CA LEU A 9 48.38 -26.01 -42.98
C LEU A 9 47.71 -24.71 -42.46
N VAL A 10 46.37 -24.61 -42.52
CA VAL A 10 45.62 -23.53 -41.91
C VAL A 10 45.41 -23.88 -40.43
N VAL A 11 46.17 -23.25 -39.57
CA VAL A 11 45.96 -23.32 -38.13
C VAL A 11 44.82 -22.37 -37.79
N LEU A 12 43.63 -22.89 -37.57
CA LEU A 12 42.49 -22.18 -36.98
C LEU A 12 42.80 -21.95 -35.48
N LEU A 13 43.33 -20.79 -35.14
CA LEU A 13 43.31 -20.29 -33.76
C LEU A 13 41.87 -19.91 -33.40
N SER A 14 41.16 -20.85 -32.83
CA SER A 14 39.89 -20.55 -32.13
C SER A 14 40.24 -19.75 -30.90
N GLY A 15 40.16 -18.42 -31.00
CA GLY A 15 40.22 -17.53 -29.85
C GLY A 15 39.03 -17.83 -28.93
N ILE A 16 39.27 -18.55 -27.86
CA ILE A 16 38.34 -18.65 -26.75
C ILE A 16 38.29 -17.23 -26.14
N VAL A 17 37.26 -16.47 -26.50
CA VAL A 17 36.91 -15.24 -25.76
C VAL A 17 36.46 -15.71 -24.38
N ALA A 18 37.39 -15.78 -23.46
CA ALA A 18 37.04 -15.91 -22.04
C ALA A 18 36.28 -14.65 -21.67
N TYR A 19 34.96 -14.71 -21.64
CA TYR A 19 34.16 -13.73 -20.93
C TYR A 19 34.63 -13.81 -19.49
N GLY A 20 35.50 -12.89 -19.09
CA GLY A 20 35.92 -12.75 -17.72
C GLY A 20 34.65 -12.52 -16.91
N GLN A 21 34.22 -13.53 -16.15
CA GLN A 21 33.19 -13.32 -15.14
C GLN A 21 33.66 -12.19 -14.25
N LYS A 22 32.88 -11.12 -14.16
CA LYS A 22 33.15 -10.08 -13.16
C LYS A 22 33.30 -10.80 -11.82
N PRO A 23 34.34 -10.50 -11.03
CA PRO A 23 34.49 -11.13 -9.73
C PRO A 23 33.20 -10.92 -8.94
N PRO A 24 32.72 -11.90 -8.15
CA PRO A 24 31.55 -11.73 -7.31
C PRO A 24 31.75 -10.54 -6.38
N LEU A 25 30.72 -9.74 -6.16
CA LEU A 25 30.75 -8.57 -5.28
C LEU A 25 31.11 -8.95 -3.84
N LEU A 26 30.80 -10.19 -3.44
CA LEU A 26 31.08 -10.75 -2.13
C LEU A 26 31.85 -12.07 -2.28
N PRO A 27 32.75 -12.41 -1.34
CA PRO A 27 33.38 -13.72 -1.28
C PRO A 27 32.35 -14.85 -1.16
N GLU A 28 32.61 -15.97 -1.81
CA GLU A 28 31.72 -17.14 -1.82
C GLU A 28 31.29 -17.60 -0.40
N PRO A 29 32.14 -17.66 0.62
CA PRO A 29 31.72 -18.01 1.98
C PRO A 29 30.70 -17.05 2.57
N VAL A 30 30.74 -15.75 2.24
CA VAL A 30 29.80 -14.74 2.68
C VAL A 30 28.44 -14.96 1.99
N VAL A 31 28.44 -15.18 0.67
CA VAL A 31 27.24 -15.48 -0.09
C VAL A 31 26.56 -16.74 0.46
N ALA A 32 27.32 -17.81 0.70
CA ALA A 32 26.81 -19.05 1.28
C ALA A 32 26.24 -18.84 2.69
N ALA A 33 26.90 -18.08 3.54
CA ALA A 33 26.41 -17.78 4.90
C ALA A 33 25.08 -17.02 4.86
N LEU A 34 24.97 -15.99 4.01
CA LEU A 34 23.74 -15.21 3.83
C LEU A 34 22.60 -16.12 3.30
N ALA A 35 22.87 -16.91 2.24
CA ALA A 35 21.87 -17.79 1.66
C ALA A 35 21.37 -18.88 2.64
N GLN A 36 22.25 -19.43 3.46
CA GLN A 36 21.90 -20.44 4.46
C GLN A 36 21.10 -19.86 5.63
N GLU A 37 21.36 -18.61 6.03
CA GLU A 37 20.70 -17.99 7.18
C GLU A 37 19.36 -17.35 6.81
N THR A 38 19.20 -16.82 5.61
CA THR A 38 17.96 -16.17 5.17
C THR A 38 16.78 -17.15 5.19
N SER A 39 15.69 -16.76 5.88
CA SER A 39 14.53 -17.61 6.12
C SER A 39 13.26 -17.01 5.52
N GLY A 40 12.79 -17.58 4.40
CA GLY A 40 11.50 -17.25 3.83
C GLY A 40 10.33 -17.57 4.77
N GLU A 41 10.46 -18.59 5.62
CA GLU A 41 9.43 -18.96 6.61
C GLU A 41 9.31 -17.89 7.72
N THR A 42 10.43 -17.32 8.17
CA THR A 42 10.41 -16.22 9.14
C THR A 42 9.80 -14.96 8.54
N ALA A 43 10.17 -14.62 7.30
CA ALA A 43 9.58 -13.51 6.57
C ALA A 43 8.06 -13.71 6.39
N LYS A 44 7.62 -14.92 6.02
CA LYS A 44 6.19 -15.26 5.86
C LYS A 44 5.40 -15.07 7.15
N ARG A 45 5.89 -15.54 8.30
CA ARG A 45 5.21 -15.35 9.59
C ARG A 45 5.02 -13.87 9.93
N ASN A 46 6.03 -13.05 9.69
CA ASN A 46 5.92 -11.60 9.87
C ASN A 46 4.93 -10.98 8.88
N LEU A 47 4.93 -11.42 7.61
CA LEU A 47 3.97 -10.97 6.60
C LEU A 47 2.53 -11.29 7.03
N GLU A 48 2.26 -12.50 7.48
CA GLU A 48 0.94 -12.93 7.95
C GLU A 48 0.45 -12.11 9.14
N TYR A 49 1.37 -11.69 10.03
CA TYR A 49 1.03 -10.77 11.11
C TYR A 49 0.63 -9.41 10.57
N LEU A 50 1.47 -8.79 9.72
CA LEU A 50 1.22 -7.46 9.16
C LEU A 50 -0.08 -7.41 8.35
N ALA A 51 -0.35 -8.46 7.57
CA ALA A 51 -1.54 -8.54 6.71
C ALA A 51 -2.87 -8.61 7.47
N ARG A 52 -2.87 -8.86 8.78
CA ARG A 52 -4.07 -8.84 9.62
C ARG A 52 -4.53 -7.43 9.96
N HIS A 53 -3.62 -6.45 9.86
CA HIS A 53 -3.88 -5.07 10.27
C HIS A 53 -4.23 -4.19 9.08
N HIS A 54 -5.23 -3.32 9.28
CA HIS A 54 -5.50 -2.22 8.37
C HIS A 54 -4.56 -1.09 8.76
N ARG A 55 -3.43 -0.98 8.06
CA ARG A 55 -2.26 -0.18 8.45
C ARG A 55 -2.26 1.19 7.79
N MET A 56 -3.38 1.90 7.83
CA MET A 56 -3.37 3.26 7.29
C MET A 56 -2.54 4.19 8.19
N ARG A 57 -1.97 5.23 7.57
CA ARG A 57 -1.14 6.23 8.28
C ARG A 57 -1.81 6.72 9.56
N GLY A 58 -1.08 6.70 10.66
CA GLY A 58 -1.52 7.16 11.96
C GLY A 58 -2.63 6.34 12.63
N SER A 59 -3.08 5.23 12.02
CA SER A 59 -4.12 4.37 12.56
C SER A 59 -3.63 3.47 13.68
N ARG A 60 -4.56 2.93 14.46
CA ARG A 60 -4.29 1.88 15.46
C ARG A 60 -3.65 0.64 14.83
N GLY A 61 -4.08 0.28 13.61
CA GLY A 61 -3.52 -0.85 12.87
C GLY A 61 -2.09 -0.62 12.42
N PHE A 62 -1.75 0.63 12.03
CA PHE A 62 -0.35 1.00 11.76
C PHE A 62 0.51 0.91 13.02
N ARG A 63 0.02 1.46 14.14
CA ARG A 63 0.74 1.40 15.42
C ARG A 63 1.03 -0.04 15.86
N ALA A 64 0.06 -0.95 15.76
CA ALA A 64 0.25 -2.37 16.08
C ALA A 64 1.32 -3.03 15.18
N ALA A 65 1.33 -2.70 13.89
CA ALA A 65 2.36 -3.17 12.96
C ALA A 65 3.75 -2.60 13.29
N ALA A 66 3.84 -1.32 13.62
CA ALA A 66 5.08 -0.66 14.03
C ALA A 66 5.66 -1.27 15.31
N GLU A 67 4.82 -1.55 16.30
CA GLU A 67 5.23 -2.21 17.54
C GLU A 67 5.73 -3.63 17.31
N HIS A 68 5.07 -4.38 16.40
CA HIS A 68 5.54 -5.71 16.01
C HIS A 68 6.92 -5.66 15.38
N ILE A 69 7.14 -4.79 14.38
CA ILE A 69 8.45 -4.61 13.73
C ILE A 69 9.52 -4.25 14.76
N ALA A 70 9.26 -3.25 15.61
CA ALA A 70 10.20 -2.84 16.66
C ALA A 70 10.50 -3.97 17.65
N GLY A 71 9.50 -4.77 18.02
CA GLY A 71 9.67 -5.96 18.84
C GLY A 71 10.58 -7.01 18.20
N GLN A 72 10.38 -7.30 16.91
CA GLN A 72 11.22 -8.22 16.17
C GLN A 72 12.68 -7.72 16.08
N LEU A 73 12.88 -6.44 15.77
CA LEU A 73 14.21 -5.85 15.67
C LEU A 73 14.99 -5.94 16.99
N ARG A 74 14.32 -5.69 18.13
CA ARG A 74 14.93 -5.88 19.46
C ARG A 74 15.27 -7.35 19.72
N ALA A 75 14.38 -8.27 19.38
CA ALA A 75 14.60 -9.71 19.52
C ALA A 75 15.77 -10.21 18.65
N TYR A 76 16.01 -9.56 17.51
CA TYR A 76 17.13 -9.85 16.62
C TYR A 76 18.45 -9.17 17.05
N GLY A 77 18.43 -8.38 18.13
CA GLY A 77 19.62 -7.74 18.68
C GLY A 77 20.12 -6.50 17.95
N LEU A 78 19.23 -5.83 17.19
CA LEU A 78 19.61 -4.57 16.56
C LEU A 78 19.75 -3.44 17.59
N SER A 79 20.58 -2.46 17.26
CA SER A 79 20.80 -1.28 18.07
C SER A 79 19.81 -0.16 17.71
N ASP A 80 19.66 0.80 18.61
CA ASP A 80 18.90 2.04 18.41
C ASP A 80 17.48 1.81 17.85
N VAL A 81 16.79 0.78 18.36
CA VAL A 81 15.42 0.45 17.93
C VAL A 81 14.43 1.46 18.52
N ARG A 82 13.86 2.31 17.67
CA ARG A 82 12.93 3.39 18.04
C ARG A 82 11.65 3.32 17.24
N ILE A 83 10.58 3.88 17.80
CA ILE A 83 9.39 4.32 17.10
C ILE A 83 9.32 5.82 17.28
N GLU A 84 9.74 6.57 16.27
CA GLU A 84 9.69 8.03 16.29
C GLU A 84 8.30 8.48 15.89
N GLN A 85 7.75 9.45 16.61
CA GLN A 85 6.37 9.92 16.42
C GLN A 85 6.35 11.37 15.96
N PHE A 86 5.66 11.60 14.84
CA PHE A 86 5.49 12.94 14.26
C PHE A 86 4.00 13.26 14.17
N PRO A 87 3.54 14.47 14.55
CA PRO A 87 2.13 14.84 14.49
C PRO A 87 1.47 14.56 13.13
N ALA A 88 0.35 13.86 13.14
CA ALA A 88 -0.54 13.58 12.01
C ALA A 88 -1.92 14.19 12.33
N ASP A 89 -1.99 15.51 12.40
CA ASP A 89 -3.08 16.27 13.04
C ASP A 89 -3.91 17.11 12.07
N GLY A 90 -3.58 17.11 10.78
CA GLY A 90 -4.23 17.92 9.77
C GLY A 90 -3.84 19.41 9.79
N LYS A 91 -2.80 19.79 10.57
CA LYS A 91 -2.39 21.19 10.79
C LYS A 91 -0.90 21.41 10.65
N THR A 92 -0.09 20.54 11.23
CA THR A 92 1.39 20.63 11.23
C THR A 92 1.92 20.66 9.79
N MET A 93 2.91 21.51 9.55
CA MET A 93 3.60 21.61 8.26
C MET A 93 4.97 20.95 8.35
N TYR A 94 5.26 20.08 7.38
CA TYR A 94 6.57 19.50 7.16
C TYR A 94 7.11 20.01 5.81
N GLY A 95 7.95 21.02 5.88
CA GLY A 95 8.32 21.79 4.70
C GLY A 95 7.08 22.43 4.05
N THR A 96 6.79 22.10 2.81
CA THR A 96 5.62 22.57 2.07
C THR A 96 4.40 21.65 2.20
N GLN A 97 4.54 20.49 2.85
CA GLN A 97 3.48 19.49 2.96
C GLN A 97 2.74 19.62 4.29
N LYS A 98 1.42 19.79 4.22
CA LYS A 98 0.54 19.76 5.38
C LYS A 98 0.33 18.29 5.83
N ALA A 99 0.51 18.03 7.12
CA ALA A 99 0.26 16.72 7.69
C ALA A 99 -1.19 16.28 7.47
N ARG A 100 -1.39 15.10 6.91
CA ARG A 100 -2.71 14.48 6.86
C ARG A 100 -3.06 13.94 8.25
N PRO A 101 -4.30 14.09 8.74
CA PRO A 101 -4.71 13.50 10.00
C PRO A 101 -4.69 11.97 9.92
N ALA A 102 -4.60 11.33 11.06
CA ALA A 102 -4.84 9.90 11.19
C ALA A 102 -6.26 9.54 10.77
N TRP A 103 -6.47 8.31 10.32
CA TRP A 103 -7.78 7.79 9.95
C TRP A 103 -7.93 6.34 10.42
N ASP A 104 -9.04 6.07 11.10
CA ASP A 104 -9.42 4.72 11.52
C ASP A 104 -10.81 4.36 11.02
N ALA A 105 -11.03 3.08 10.75
CA ALA A 105 -12.32 2.50 10.48
C ALA A 105 -12.56 1.29 11.37
N GLU A 106 -13.79 1.15 11.85
CA GLU A 106 -14.22 0.07 12.74
C GLU A 106 -15.23 -0.84 12.08
N PHE A 107 -16.07 -0.27 11.21
CA PHE A 107 -17.15 -1.00 10.55
C PHE A 107 -17.55 -0.31 9.25
N ALA A 108 -17.83 -1.09 8.21
CA ALA A 108 -18.52 -0.58 7.03
C ALA A 108 -19.24 -1.72 6.29
N GLU A 109 -20.48 -1.49 5.91
CA GLU A 109 -21.24 -2.37 5.03
C GLU A 109 -22.04 -1.57 4.01
N LEU A 110 -22.10 -2.10 2.79
CA LEU A 110 -22.95 -1.63 1.71
C LEU A 110 -23.90 -2.75 1.30
N TRP A 111 -25.20 -2.49 1.43
CA TRP A 111 -26.25 -3.43 1.08
C TRP A 111 -27.11 -2.89 -0.06
N GLU A 112 -27.40 -3.73 -1.03
CA GLU A 112 -28.54 -3.54 -1.91
C GLU A 112 -29.79 -4.00 -1.17
N LEU A 113 -30.84 -3.19 -1.22
CA LEU A 113 -32.11 -3.46 -0.60
C LEU A 113 -33.11 -4.02 -1.62
N ARG A 114 -34.06 -4.81 -1.16
CA ARG A 114 -35.24 -5.18 -1.91
C ARG A 114 -36.49 -4.65 -1.26
N GLU A 115 -37.45 -4.26 -2.05
CA GLU A 115 -38.76 -3.83 -1.58
C GLU A 115 -39.61 -5.02 -1.15
N THR A 116 -40.33 -4.88 -0.04
CA THR A 116 -41.30 -5.86 0.49
C THR A 116 -42.54 -5.13 0.92
N ALA A 117 -43.60 -5.87 1.23
CA ALA A 117 -44.83 -5.26 1.77
C ALA A 117 -44.63 -4.48 3.06
N SER A 118 -43.56 -4.80 3.82
CA SER A 118 -43.19 -4.12 5.07
C SER A 118 -42.08 -3.02 4.91
N GLY A 119 -41.70 -2.72 3.65
CA GLY A 119 -40.66 -1.75 3.34
C GLY A 119 -39.37 -2.37 2.79
N TRP A 120 -38.30 -1.59 2.79
CA TRP A 120 -37.00 -1.98 2.27
C TRP A 120 -36.22 -2.84 3.26
N VAL A 121 -35.71 -4.00 2.79
CA VAL A 121 -34.93 -4.94 3.61
C VAL A 121 -33.60 -5.29 2.90
N PRO A 122 -32.50 -5.58 3.64
CA PRO A 122 -31.25 -6.04 3.05
C PRO A 122 -31.44 -7.27 2.17
N ASN A 123 -30.82 -7.28 1.00
CA ASN A 123 -30.91 -8.35 0.01
C ASN A 123 -29.53 -8.88 -0.38
N VAL A 124 -28.68 -8.03 -0.95
CA VAL A 124 -27.32 -8.40 -1.36
C VAL A 124 -26.31 -7.51 -0.68
N ARG A 125 -25.34 -8.11 0.01
CA ARG A 125 -24.20 -7.36 0.59
C ARG A 125 -23.15 -7.14 -0.49
N LEU A 126 -22.98 -5.91 -0.94
CA LEU A 126 -22.03 -5.50 -1.98
C LEU A 126 -20.62 -5.26 -1.45
N ALA A 127 -20.49 -4.81 -0.19
CA ALA A 127 -19.21 -4.58 0.47
C ALA A 127 -19.32 -4.83 1.98
N SER A 128 -18.19 -5.25 2.59
CA SER A 128 -18.10 -5.50 4.04
C SER A 128 -16.67 -5.25 4.52
N TRP A 129 -16.52 -4.39 5.52
CA TRP A 129 -15.26 -4.14 6.19
C TRP A 129 -14.62 -5.40 6.76
N ASP A 130 -15.39 -6.26 7.41
CA ASP A 130 -14.86 -7.48 8.03
C ASP A 130 -14.34 -8.47 7.00
N ALA A 131 -15.09 -8.66 5.90
CA ALA A 131 -14.72 -9.61 4.86
C ALA A 131 -13.59 -9.08 3.97
N MET A 132 -13.65 -7.78 3.59
CA MET A 132 -12.71 -7.16 2.66
C MET A 132 -12.56 -5.65 2.95
N PRO A 133 -11.72 -5.24 3.90
CA PRO A 133 -11.58 -3.83 4.32
C PRO A 133 -11.23 -2.87 3.20
N ILE A 134 -10.52 -3.33 2.17
CA ILE A 134 -10.16 -2.52 1.00
C ILE A 134 -11.40 -1.98 0.24
N THR A 135 -12.59 -2.52 0.49
CA THR A 135 -13.83 -2.02 -0.10
C THR A 135 -14.27 -0.68 0.47
N LEU A 136 -13.82 -0.28 1.65
CA LEU A 136 -14.04 1.07 2.16
C LEU A 136 -12.90 1.98 1.71
N ALA A 137 -13.21 3.05 1.00
CA ALA A 137 -12.20 4.02 0.59
C ALA A 137 -11.62 4.74 1.81
N GLN A 138 -10.31 4.97 1.78
CA GLN A 138 -9.61 5.73 2.82
C GLN A 138 -10.20 7.14 2.96
N ASP A 139 -10.15 7.69 4.15
CA ASP A 139 -10.69 9.00 4.53
C ASP A 139 -12.22 9.09 4.43
N SER A 140 -12.93 7.95 4.32
CA SER A 140 -14.37 7.90 4.50
C SER A 140 -14.77 8.27 5.92
N GLU A 141 -15.88 9.01 6.05
CA GLU A 141 -16.44 9.42 7.33
C GLU A 141 -17.68 8.59 7.70
N SER A 142 -18.05 8.61 8.98
CA SER A 142 -19.19 7.86 9.49
C SER A 142 -20.49 8.29 8.84
N ALA A 143 -21.32 7.30 8.47
CA ALA A 143 -22.60 7.51 7.84
C ALA A 143 -23.56 6.34 8.10
N ASP A 144 -24.87 6.62 8.12
CA ASP A 144 -25.95 5.63 8.00
C ASP A 144 -26.96 6.21 7.01
N VAL A 145 -26.86 5.78 5.75
CA VAL A 145 -27.62 6.35 4.62
C VAL A 145 -28.35 5.26 3.88
N THR A 146 -29.64 5.49 3.64
CA THR A 146 -30.44 4.71 2.70
C THR A 146 -30.82 5.61 1.54
N ALA A 147 -30.38 5.30 0.32
CA ALA A 147 -30.58 6.14 -0.84
C ALA A 147 -30.57 5.35 -2.15
N GLU A 148 -31.24 5.91 -3.17
CA GLU A 148 -31.23 5.41 -4.53
C GLU A 148 -29.84 5.56 -5.17
N MET A 149 -29.45 4.60 -6.00
CA MET A 149 -28.19 4.64 -6.78
C MET A 149 -28.42 5.32 -8.14
N VAL A 150 -27.47 6.15 -8.54
CA VAL A 150 -27.43 6.80 -9.88
C VAL A 150 -26.10 6.55 -10.56
N ASP A 151 -26.10 5.97 -11.76
CA ASP A 151 -24.89 5.83 -12.59
C ASP A 151 -24.51 7.18 -13.21
N VAL A 152 -23.33 7.67 -12.88
CA VAL A 152 -22.78 8.93 -13.41
C VAL A 152 -21.60 8.72 -14.38
N GLY A 153 -21.38 7.48 -14.84
CA GLY A 153 -20.30 7.17 -15.76
C GLY A 153 -18.92 7.35 -15.10
N SER A 154 -18.09 8.27 -15.60
CA SER A 154 -16.80 8.56 -14.93
C SER A 154 -16.98 9.35 -13.63
N GLY A 155 -17.97 10.23 -13.58
CA GLY A 155 -18.26 11.12 -12.45
C GLY A 155 -17.29 12.28 -12.31
N THR A 156 -16.42 12.52 -13.29
CA THR A 156 -15.37 13.55 -13.23
C THR A 156 -15.63 14.75 -14.12
N SER A 157 -16.73 14.75 -14.88
CA SER A 157 -17.15 15.84 -15.75
C SER A 157 -18.57 16.27 -15.43
N GLU A 158 -18.89 17.55 -15.53
CA GLU A 158 -20.27 18.06 -15.38
C GLU A 158 -21.27 17.39 -16.33
N ARG A 159 -20.80 16.98 -17.51
CA ARG A 159 -21.62 16.25 -18.49
C ARG A 159 -22.12 14.91 -17.95
N ASP A 160 -21.38 14.28 -17.04
CA ASP A 160 -21.74 13.01 -16.43
C ASP A 160 -23.00 13.13 -15.56
N TYR A 161 -23.33 14.35 -15.12
CA TYR A 161 -24.47 14.69 -14.27
C TYR A 161 -25.64 15.33 -15.04
N ALA A 162 -25.48 15.62 -16.33
CA ALA A 162 -26.52 16.26 -17.12
C ALA A 162 -27.82 15.43 -17.14
N GLY A 163 -28.93 16.05 -16.73
CA GLY A 163 -30.24 15.40 -16.66
C GLY A 163 -30.41 14.38 -15.52
N LYS A 164 -29.45 14.30 -14.59
CA LYS A 164 -29.48 13.38 -13.45
C LYS A 164 -29.64 14.15 -12.14
N ASP A 165 -30.64 13.77 -11.34
CA ASP A 165 -30.74 14.22 -9.96
C ASP A 165 -29.94 13.26 -9.06
N VAL A 166 -28.84 13.77 -8.47
CA VAL A 166 -27.96 13.00 -7.58
C VAL A 166 -28.01 13.51 -6.13
N ARG A 167 -28.74 14.56 -5.86
CA ARG A 167 -28.83 15.16 -4.52
C ARG A 167 -29.39 14.14 -3.51
N GLY A 168 -28.61 13.89 -2.45
CA GLY A 168 -28.96 12.92 -1.42
C GLY A 168 -28.90 11.46 -1.87
N LYS A 169 -28.45 11.17 -3.08
CA LYS A 169 -28.34 9.82 -3.62
C LYS A 169 -26.89 9.30 -3.55
N ILE A 170 -26.71 8.00 -3.79
CA ILE A 170 -25.39 7.38 -3.89
C ILE A 170 -25.04 7.25 -5.38
N VAL A 171 -23.91 7.82 -5.79
CA VAL A 171 -23.48 7.75 -7.20
C VAL A 171 -22.62 6.52 -7.45
N LEU A 172 -22.83 5.87 -8.62
CA LEU A 172 -21.95 4.83 -9.15
C LEU A 172 -21.02 5.45 -10.20
N ALA A 173 -19.70 5.31 -10.03
CA ALA A 173 -18.70 5.95 -10.90
C ALA A 173 -17.52 5.03 -11.22
N SER A 174 -16.86 5.25 -12.38
CA SER A 174 -15.67 4.50 -12.79
C SER A 174 -14.34 5.14 -12.36
N ALA A 175 -14.34 6.39 -11.92
CA ALA A 175 -13.14 7.07 -11.45
C ALA A 175 -12.91 6.87 -9.95
N GLN A 176 -11.71 7.24 -9.48
CA GLN A 176 -11.37 7.20 -8.05
C GLN A 176 -12.31 8.12 -7.23
N PRO A 177 -12.70 7.70 -6.02
CA PRO A 177 -13.63 8.45 -5.18
C PRO A 177 -13.27 9.92 -4.95
N GLY A 178 -11.98 10.23 -4.72
CA GLY A 178 -11.53 11.62 -4.53
C GLY A 178 -11.82 12.50 -5.75
N ALA A 179 -11.58 12.00 -6.95
CA ALA A 179 -11.88 12.73 -8.19
C ALA A 179 -13.40 12.91 -8.41
N VAL A 180 -14.21 11.93 -8.01
CA VAL A 180 -15.68 11.97 -8.14
C VAL A 180 -16.30 12.91 -7.10
N ALA A 181 -15.75 12.96 -5.88
CA ALA A 181 -16.31 13.70 -4.75
C ALA A 181 -16.46 15.19 -5.03
N GLN A 182 -15.52 15.81 -5.75
CA GLN A 182 -15.55 17.24 -6.08
C GLN A 182 -16.85 17.65 -6.79
N LEU A 183 -17.30 16.85 -7.74
CA LEU A 183 -18.56 17.13 -8.43
C LEU A 183 -19.74 16.48 -7.73
N ALA A 184 -19.70 15.18 -7.47
CA ALA A 184 -20.83 14.46 -6.93
C ALA A 184 -21.28 15.02 -5.58
N VAL A 185 -20.35 15.17 -4.64
CA VAL A 185 -20.67 15.55 -3.24
C VAL A 185 -20.63 17.06 -3.05
N GLU A 186 -19.50 17.70 -3.43
CA GLU A 186 -19.30 19.11 -3.10
C GLU A 186 -20.22 20.02 -3.92
N ARG A 187 -20.42 19.71 -5.22
CA ARG A 187 -21.24 20.54 -6.10
C ARG A 187 -22.69 20.09 -6.20
N PHE A 188 -22.93 18.79 -6.42
CA PHE A 188 -24.29 18.28 -6.70
C PHE A 188 -24.99 17.66 -5.49
N GLY A 189 -24.29 17.51 -4.35
CA GLY A 189 -24.88 17.11 -3.08
C GLY A 189 -25.25 15.62 -2.99
N ALA A 190 -24.52 14.74 -3.66
CA ALA A 190 -24.66 13.30 -3.46
C ALA A 190 -24.29 12.92 -2.01
N ALA A 191 -24.95 11.90 -1.47
CA ALA A 191 -24.72 11.42 -0.11
C ALA A 191 -23.45 10.58 0.02
N GLY A 192 -23.08 9.84 -1.05
CA GLY A 192 -21.92 8.95 -1.04
C GLY A 192 -21.59 8.43 -2.43
N ILE A 193 -20.52 7.66 -2.51
CA ILE A 193 -19.95 7.18 -3.75
C ILE A 193 -19.78 5.66 -3.70
N VAL A 194 -20.11 4.97 -4.79
CA VAL A 194 -19.69 3.60 -5.11
C VAL A 194 -18.81 3.68 -6.34
N SER A 195 -17.55 3.28 -6.20
CA SER A 195 -16.59 3.34 -7.30
C SER A 195 -16.15 1.94 -7.72
N TYR A 196 -15.97 1.77 -9.03
CA TYR A 196 -15.37 0.58 -9.63
C TYR A 196 -14.10 0.92 -10.43
N ALA A 197 -13.35 1.92 -9.96
CA ALA A 197 -12.09 2.31 -10.59
C ALA A 197 -11.16 1.10 -10.73
N GLN A 198 -10.68 0.89 -11.96
CA GLN A 198 -9.75 -0.18 -12.27
C GLN A 198 -8.30 0.26 -12.09
N ASN A 199 -7.38 -0.70 -12.07
CA ASN A 199 -5.96 -0.40 -12.07
C ASN A 199 -5.57 0.40 -13.32
N GLN A 200 -4.48 1.14 -13.20
CA GLN A 200 -3.90 1.81 -14.35
C GLN A 200 -3.42 0.76 -15.38
N PRO A 201 -3.60 1.01 -16.68
CA PRO A 201 -3.16 0.08 -17.73
C PRO A 201 -1.68 -0.28 -17.68
N THR A 202 -0.86 0.57 -17.07
CA THR A 202 0.58 0.36 -16.88
C THR A 202 0.91 -0.72 -15.83
N ALA A 203 -0.01 -1.02 -14.91
CA ALA A 203 0.22 -2.01 -13.85
C ALA A 203 -0.19 -3.43 -14.26
N TRP A 204 -1.28 -3.55 -15.07
CA TRP A 204 -1.85 -4.84 -15.48
C TRP A 204 -2.40 -4.74 -16.90
N SER A 205 -2.24 -5.79 -17.68
CA SER A 205 -2.83 -5.88 -19.00
C SER A 205 -4.30 -6.27 -18.90
N GLY A 206 -5.20 -5.36 -19.24
CA GLY A 206 -6.64 -5.59 -19.34
C GLY A 206 -7.43 -5.46 -18.03
N ASP A 207 -8.73 -5.58 -18.14
CA ASP A 207 -9.67 -5.54 -17.03
C ASP A 207 -9.64 -6.85 -16.23
N ASN A 208 -9.79 -6.74 -14.92
CA ASN A 208 -10.04 -7.87 -14.03
C ASN A 208 -11.40 -7.71 -13.37
N ASP A 209 -12.36 -8.54 -13.76
CA ASP A 209 -13.76 -8.46 -13.32
C ASP A 209 -13.94 -8.60 -11.80
N ASN A 210 -13.04 -9.32 -11.13
CA ASN A 210 -13.13 -9.58 -9.70
C ASN A 210 -12.27 -8.65 -8.84
N LEU A 211 -11.42 -7.81 -9.46
CA LEU A 211 -10.55 -6.91 -8.73
C LEU A 211 -11.36 -5.84 -8.00
N VAL A 212 -11.08 -5.66 -6.73
CA VAL A 212 -11.43 -4.47 -5.95
C VAL A 212 -10.15 -3.69 -5.69
N ARG A 213 -10.06 -2.51 -6.29
CA ARG A 213 -8.94 -1.60 -6.11
C ARG A 213 -9.10 -0.80 -4.82
N TRP A 214 -8.00 -0.44 -4.17
CA TRP A 214 -8.04 0.55 -3.09
C TRP A 214 -8.56 1.90 -3.62
N GLY A 215 -9.26 2.64 -2.76
CA GLY A 215 -9.77 3.96 -3.06
C GLY A 215 -9.49 4.93 -1.92
N HIS A 216 -9.52 6.23 -2.22
CA HIS A 216 -9.37 7.29 -1.23
C HIS A 216 -10.27 8.49 -1.58
N LEU A 217 -10.64 9.22 -0.54
CA LEU A 217 -11.28 10.53 -0.62
C LEU A 217 -10.25 11.64 -0.37
N GLU A 218 -10.64 12.88 -0.67
CA GLU A 218 -9.79 14.03 -0.38
C GLU A 218 -9.72 14.27 1.12
N THR A 219 -8.51 14.17 1.67
CA THR A 219 -8.27 14.24 3.12
C THR A 219 -8.68 15.58 3.74
N PHE A 220 -8.58 16.68 2.98
CA PHE A 220 -8.84 18.03 3.47
C PHE A 220 -10.18 18.61 2.99
N SER A 221 -11.08 17.79 2.44
CA SER A 221 -12.43 18.24 2.08
C SER A 221 -13.23 18.61 3.32
N ASP A 222 -13.93 19.74 3.27
CA ASP A 222 -14.82 20.22 4.32
C ASP A 222 -16.19 19.52 4.30
N LYS A 223 -16.48 18.74 3.24
CA LYS A 223 -17.71 17.97 3.12
C LYS A 223 -17.45 16.50 3.42
N PRO A 224 -17.77 16.05 4.64
CA PRO A 224 -17.63 14.64 5.00
C PRO A 224 -18.50 13.77 4.11
N THR A 225 -17.94 12.68 3.63
CA THR A 225 -18.64 11.69 2.81
C THR A 225 -18.01 10.31 3.00
N PHE A 226 -18.62 9.31 2.39
CA PHE A 226 -18.08 7.95 2.34
C PHE A 226 -18.01 7.44 0.91
N ALA A 227 -17.12 6.49 0.69
CA ALA A 227 -17.05 5.80 -0.59
C ALA A 227 -16.77 4.31 -0.42
N PHE A 228 -17.45 3.49 -1.23
CA PHE A 228 -17.17 2.08 -1.33
C PHE A 228 -16.56 1.74 -2.70
N MET A 229 -15.59 0.81 -2.67
CA MET A 229 -15.00 0.23 -3.86
C MET A 229 -15.64 -1.12 -4.13
N VAL A 230 -16.08 -1.34 -5.37
CA VAL A 230 -16.67 -2.61 -5.80
C VAL A 230 -15.94 -3.16 -7.02
N SER A 231 -16.06 -4.46 -7.27
CA SER A 231 -15.48 -5.08 -8.45
C SER A 231 -16.20 -4.66 -9.75
N LEU A 232 -15.48 -4.73 -10.87
CA LEU A 232 -16.06 -4.46 -12.20
C LEU A 232 -17.25 -5.37 -12.50
N LYS A 233 -17.22 -6.63 -12.07
CA LYS A 233 -18.34 -7.57 -12.18
C LYS A 233 -19.62 -7.05 -11.51
N HIS A 234 -19.51 -6.58 -10.26
CA HIS A 234 -20.66 -6.01 -9.54
C HIS A 234 -21.15 -4.73 -10.23
N ALA A 235 -20.22 -3.85 -10.62
CA ALA A 235 -20.57 -2.61 -11.27
C ALA A 235 -21.30 -2.82 -12.61
N ARG A 236 -20.84 -3.76 -13.45
CA ARG A 236 -21.51 -4.10 -14.71
C ARG A 236 -22.95 -4.56 -14.49
N ALA A 237 -23.16 -5.47 -13.55
CA ALA A 237 -24.51 -5.97 -13.22
C ALA A 237 -25.43 -4.84 -12.72
N LEU A 238 -24.94 -3.93 -11.86
CA LEU A 238 -25.70 -2.78 -11.38
C LEU A 238 -26.02 -1.81 -12.52
N ARG A 239 -25.06 -1.49 -13.36
CA ARG A 239 -25.22 -0.58 -14.50
C ARG A 239 -26.22 -1.09 -15.54
N GLU A 240 -26.19 -2.39 -15.87
CA GLU A 240 -27.15 -3.02 -16.77
C GLU A 240 -28.58 -2.90 -16.25
N ARG A 241 -28.79 -3.04 -14.96
CA ARG A 241 -30.09 -2.90 -14.30
C ARG A 241 -30.58 -1.45 -14.31
N LEU A 242 -29.68 -0.51 -13.94
CA LEU A 242 -29.96 0.93 -14.01
C LEU A 242 -30.30 1.38 -15.43
N ALA A 243 -29.58 0.88 -16.46
CA ALA A 243 -29.87 1.17 -17.86
C ALA A 243 -31.22 0.67 -18.35
N ARG A 244 -31.77 -0.38 -17.73
CA ARG A 244 -33.17 -0.85 -17.96
C ARG A 244 -34.22 -0.06 -17.18
N GLY A 245 -33.83 0.99 -16.44
CA GLY A 245 -34.72 1.81 -15.64
C GLY A 245 -35.07 1.22 -14.27
N GLU A 246 -34.36 0.17 -13.82
CA GLU A 246 -34.57 -0.39 -12.48
C GLU A 246 -34.08 0.59 -11.41
N LYS A 247 -34.89 0.77 -10.37
CA LYS A 247 -34.47 1.55 -9.19
C LYS A 247 -33.71 0.66 -8.22
N ILE A 248 -32.44 0.98 -7.96
CA ILE A 248 -31.60 0.27 -7.00
C ILE A 248 -31.48 1.11 -5.74
N GLN A 249 -31.99 0.56 -4.64
CA GLN A 249 -31.91 1.20 -3.33
C GLN A 249 -30.76 0.59 -2.54
N LEU A 250 -29.89 1.44 -2.00
CA LEU A 250 -28.75 1.01 -1.19
C LEU A 250 -28.90 1.47 0.26
N ARG A 251 -28.34 0.69 1.18
CA ARG A 251 -28.01 1.11 2.52
C ARG A 251 -26.52 1.02 2.77
N ALA A 252 -25.91 2.14 3.14
CA ALA A 252 -24.54 2.27 3.54
C ALA A 252 -24.45 2.58 5.04
N VAL A 253 -23.74 1.75 5.78
CA VAL A 253 -23.42 2.00 7.20
C VAL A 253 -21.91 2.05 7.33
N VAL A 254 -21.35 3.15 7.79
CA VAL A 254 -19.93 3.38 7.97
C VAL A 254 -19.65 3.90 9.37
N ARG A 255 -18.68 3.34 10.06
CA ARG A 255 -18.09 3.86 11.29
C ARG A 255 -16.60 4.03 11.05
N ALA A 256 -16.21 5.20 10.67
CA ALA A 256 -14.85 5.61 10.35
C ALA A 256 -14.71 7.10 10.53
N GLY A 257 -13.48 7.59 10.63
CA GLY A 257 -13.26 9.02 10.71
C GLY A 257 -11.80 9.40 10.83
N ARG A 258 -11.55 10.66 10.47
CA ARG A 258 -10.25 11.31 10.63
C ARG A 258 -10.14 11.86 12.07
N HIS A 259 -8.95 11.77 12.62
CA HIS A 259 -8.65 12.29 13.96
C HIS A 259 -7.18 12.73 14.07
N PRO A 260 -6.81 13.58 15.03
CA PRO A 260 -5.40 13.81 15.34
C PRO A 260 -4.71 12.52 15.78
N GLY A 261 -3.48 12.29 15.30
CA GLY A 261 -2.67 11.13 15.62
C GLY A 261 -1.19 11.38 15.36
N PHE A 262 -0.45 10.32 15.10
CA PHE A 262 0.98 10.40 14.82
C PHE A 262 1.36 9.53 13.62
N TYR A 263 2.31 10.00 12.84
CA TYR A 263 3.09 9.14 11.95
C TYR A 263 4.14 8.43 12.79
N ASP A 264 3.99 7.13 12.96
CA ASP A 264 5.00 6.30 13.60
C ASP A 264 6.05 5.90 12.55
N VAL A 265 7.33 6.18 12.81
CA VAL A 265 8.44 5.75 11.96
C VAL A 265 9.32 4.82 12.78
N VAL A 266 9.36 3.54 12.40
CA VAL A 266 10.25 2.59 13.07
C VAL A 266 11.64 2.69 12.47
N THR A 267 12.66 2.82 13.31
CA THR A 267 14.06 2.82 12.89
C THR A 267 14.89 1.87 13.75
N ALA A 268 15.95 1.30 13.17
CA ALA A 268 16.95 0.53 13.87
C ALA A 268 18.28 0.57 13.11
N THR A 269 19.39 0.25 13.79
CA THR A 269 20.72 0.25 13.17
C THR A 269 21.53 -1.00 13.48
N ILE A 270 22.44 -1.31 12.56
CA ILE A 270 23.65 -2.10 12.82
C ILE A 270 24.82 -1.10 12.73
N PRO A 271 25.47 -0.75 13.85
CA PRO A 271 26.54 0.26 13.87
C PRO A 271 27.71 -0.13 12.99
N GLY A 272 28.29 0.82 12.27
CA GLY A 272 29.52 0.65 11.49
C GLY A 272 30.72 0.25 12.36
N ALA A 273 31.67 -0.45 11.77
CA ALA A 273 32.92 -0.86 12.45
C ALA A 273 34.07 0.13 12.25
N ASP A 274 34.03 0.94 11.19
CA ASP A 274 35.07 1.92 10.89
C ASP A 274 34.80 3.24 11.63
N PRO A 275 35.77 3.83 12.32
CA PRO A 275 35.56 5.06 13.10
C PRO A 275 35.09 6.27 12.27
N ARG A 276 35.49 6.35 10.99
CA ARG A 276 35.12 7.43 10.08
C ARG A 276 33.92 7.07 9.23
N LEU A 277 33.98 5.94 8.56
CA LEU A 277 32.90 5.51 7.68
C LEU A 277 31.63 5.10 8.45
N GLY A 278 31.72 4.78 9.72
CA GLY A 278 30.59 4.47 10.59
C GLY A 278 29.65 5.67 10.83
N GLU A 279 30.10 6.89 10.53
CA GLU A 279 29.24 8.09 10.52
C GLU A 279 28.34 8.16 9.25
N GLU A 280 28.74 7.46 8.19
CA GLU A 280 27.94 7.34 6.97
C GLU A 280 26.93 6.19 7.12
N GLU A 281 25.72 6.37 6.56
CA GLU A 281 24.66 5.38 6.65
C GLU A 281 24.28 4.79 5.29
N ILE A 282 24.03 3.47 5.27
CA ILE A 282 23.35 2.78 4.18
C ILE A 282 21.95 2.46 4.66
N ALA A 283 20.94 3.07 4.04
CA ALA A 283 19.55 2.91 4.46
C ALA A 283 18.81 1.84 3.64
N PHE A 284 18.08 0.97 4.35
CA PHE A 284 17.02 0.13 3.78
C PHE A 284 15.68 0.70 4.21
N SER A 285 14.82 1.00 3.26
CA SER A 285 13.48 1.55 3.52
C SER A 285 12.41 0.80 2.74
N CYS A 286 11.22 0.75 3.34
CA CYS A 286 9.96 0.34 2.70
C CYS A 286 8.89 1.34 3.14
N HIS A 287 7.61 1.14 2.79
CA HIS A 287 6.50 1.75 3.52
C HIS A 287 5.66 0.69 4.22
N LEU A 288 5.26 0.97 5.46
CA LEU A 288 4.54 0.01 6.31
C LEU A 288 3.02 0.13 6.15
N ASP A 289 2.53 1.29 5.74
CA ASP A 289 1.10 1.56 5.60
C ASP A 289 0.50 0.92 4.34
N HIS A 290 -0.70 0.41 4.48
CA HIS A 290 -1.62 0.05 3.41
C HIS A 290 -2.98 -0.37 3.98
N GLN A 291 -4.01 -0.35 3.15
CA GLN A 291 -5.27 -1.01 3.44
C GLN A 291 -5.08 -2.52 3.54
N ARG A 292 -5.78 -3.18 4.46
CA ARG A 292 -5.73 -4.63 4.63
C ARG A 292 -6.26 -5.35 3.38
N PRO A 293 -5.61 -6.40 2.84
CA PRO A 293 -4.45 -7.05 3.44
C PRO A 293 -3.11 -6.37 3.15
N GLY A 294 -2.93 -5.64 2.04
CA GLY A 294 -1.69 -4.97 1.66
C GLY A 294 -0.47 -5.90 1.74
N SER A 295 -0.61 -7.16 1.31
CA SER A 295 0.45 -8.17 1.47
C SER A 295 1.62 -7.91 0.55
N ASN A 296 1.37 -7.59 -0.73
CA ASN A 296 2.41 -7.24 -1.68
C ASN A 296 2.79 -5.76 -1.56
N ASP A 297 1.82 -4.89 -1.41
CA ASP A 297 1.97 -3.44 -1.26
C ASP A 297 1.64 -3.02 0.19
N ASN A 298 2.64 -2.82 1.07
CA ASN A 298 4.06 -3.15 0.88
C ASN A 298 4.57 -4.01 2.06
N ALA A 299 3.70 -4.85 2.68
CA ALA A 299 4.13 -5.72 3.77
C ALA A 299 5.26 -6.68 3.32
N SER A 300 5.26 -7.12 2.04
CA SER A 300 6.33 -7.97 1.50
C SER A 300 7.69 -7.28 1.51
N GLY A 301 7.77 -6.01 1.10
CA GLY A 301 8.99 -5.21 1.19
C GLY A 301 9.42 -5.00 2.64
N CYS A 302 8.46 -4.73 3.55
CA CYS A 302 8.74 -4.54 4.97
C CYS A 302 9.35 -5.78 5.62
N VAL A 303 8.83 -6.98 5.33
CA VAL A 303 9.38 -8.21 5.90
C VAL A 303 10.66 -8.66 5.21
N ALA A 304 10.87 -8.28 3.93
CA ALA A 304 12.15 -8.52 3.26
C ALA A 304 13.30 -7.78 3.95
N ILE A 305 13.16 -6.48 4.22
CA ILE A 305 14.20 -5.73 4.94
C ILE A 305 14.30 -6.14 6.41
N LEU A 306 13.21 -6.59 7.04
CA LEU A 306 13.25 -7.13 8.39
C LEU A 306 14.06 -8.44 8.45
N GLU A 307 13.92 -9.30 7.42
CA GLU A 307 14.69 -10.54 7.31
C GLU A 307 16.17 -10.26 6.99
N VAL A 308 16.46 -9.22 6.19
CA VAL A 308 17.84 -8.75 5.98
C VAL A 308 18.44 -8.30 7.33
N ALA A 309 17.71 -7.51 8.10
CA ALA A 309 18.13 -7.05 9.42
C ALA A 309 18.44 -8.22 10.38
N ARG A 310 17.53 -9.22 10.43
CA ARG A 310 17.72 -10.44 11.23
C ARG A 310 18.96 -11.21 10.80
N THR A 311 19.07 -11.49 9.52
CA THR A 311 20.17 -12.28 8.95
C THR A 311 21.53 -11.63 9.21
N LEU A 312 21.66 -10.34 8.94
CA LEU A 312 22.91 -9.61 9.19
C LEU A 312 23.25 -9.59 10.68
N SER A 313 22.30 -9.23 11.55
CA SER A 313 22.53 -9.19 12.99
C SER A 313 23.01 -10.53 13.54
N LYS A 314 22.35 -11.62 13.16
CA LYS A 314 22.70 -12.97 13.61
C LYS A 314 24.09 -13.40 13.15
N LEU A 315 24.39 -13.26 11.84
CA LEU A 315 25.70 -13.66 11.30
C LEU A 315 26.85 -12.86 11.88
N ILE A 316 26.64 -11.58 12.18
CA ILE A 316 27.62 -10.72 12.85
C ILE A 316 27.82 -11.20 14.30
N ALA A 317 26.74 -11.46 15.03
CA ALA A 317 26.82 -11.94 16.41
C ALA A 317 27.51 -13.31 16.53
N GLU A 318 27.35 -14.17 15.52
CA GLU A 318 28.02 -15.49 15.43
C GLU A 318 29.46 -15.41 14.90
N GLY A 319 29.96 -14.22 14.53
CA GLY A 319 31.29 -14.05 13.92
C GLY A 319 31.44 -14.62 12.51
N ARG A 320 30.35 -14.99 11.85
CA ARG A 320 30.32 -15.53 10.47
C ARG A 320 30.31 -14.44 9.41
N LEU A 321 30.00 -13.22 9.81
CA LEU A 321 30.07 -12.02 8.98
C LEU A 321 30.77 -10.91 9.77
N ALA A 322 31.72 -10.24 9.13
CA ALA A 322 32.30 -9.04 9.70
C ALA A 322 31.25 -7.91 9.77
N ARG A 323 31.31 -7.09 10.80
CA ARG A 323 30.49 -5.90 10.89
C ARG A 323 30.78 -4.96 9.71
N PRO A 324 29.79 -4.36 9.03
CA PRO A 324 30.02 -3.47 7.92
C PRO A 324 30.82 -2.23 8.40
N ALA A 325 31.61 -1.63 7.50
CA ALA A 325 32.36 -0.41 7.82
C ALA A 325 31.40 0.77 8.07
N ARG A 326 30.34 0.90 7.26
CA ARG A 326 29.29 1.92 7.41
C ARG A 326 28.18 1.41 8.31
N THR A 327 27.48 2.34 8.96
CA THR A 327 26.25 2.02 9.69
C THR A 327 25.17 1.59 8.69
N VAL A 328 24.44 0.52 9.01
CA VAL A 328 23.26 0.10 8.25
C VAL A 328 22.03 0.51 9.03
N ARG A 329 21.20 1.36 8.41
CA ARG A 329 19.95 1.82 8.98
C ARG A 329 18.77 1.14 8.29
N PHE A 330 17.77 0.75 9.06
CA PHE A 330 16.51 0.20 8.61
C PHE A 330 15.37 1.12 9.01
N ILE A 331 14.39 1.37 8.09
CA ILE A 331 13.34 2.37 8.27
C ILE A 331 12.01 1.81 7.75
N TRP A 332 10.96 1.88 8.59
CA TRP A 332 9.58 1.51 8.26
C TRP A 332 8.65 2.70 8.52
N PRO A 333 8.53 3.64 7.58
CA PRO A 333 7.65 4.80 7.69
C PRO A 333 6.26 4.50 7.11
N PRO A 334 5.24 5.36 7.32
CA PRO A 334 4.19 5.58 6.33
C PRO A 334 4.81 6.03 5.01
N GLU A 335 4.21 5.72 3.87
CA GLU A 335 4.75 5.98 2.54
C GLU A 335 5.28 7.43 2.44
N ILE A 336 4.81 8.25 1.63
CA ILE A 336 5.35 9.61 1.36
C ILE A 336 5.49 10.44 2.66
N GLU A 337 4.45 10.47 3.50
CA GLU A 337 4.40 11.31 4.70
C GLU A 337 5.51 10.98 5.70
N GLY A 338 5.74 9.70 5.96
CA GLY A 338 6.77 9.28 6.91
C GLY A 338 8.18 9.59 6.45
N THR A 339 8.45 9.49 5.15
CA THR A 339 9.73 9.89 4.56
C THR A 339 9.93 11.39 4.66
N VAL A 340 8.90 12.18 4.33
CA VAL A 340 8.97 13.65 4.41
C VAL A 340 9.22 14.12 5.85
N VAL A 341 8.51 13.57 6.83
CA VAL A 341 8.69 14.00 8.23
C VAL A 341 10.07 13.61 8.76
N LEU A 342 10.58 12.44 8.40
CA LEU A 342 11.90 11.98 8.80
C LEU A 342 13.02 12.87 8.24
N LEU A 343 12.94 13.22 6.95
CA LEU A 343 13.90 14.12 6.30
C LEU A 343 13.82 15.53 6.85
N ASN A 344 12.62 16.05 7.20
CA ASN A 344 12.49 17.35 7.84
C ASN A 344 13.06 17.36 9.27
N ALA A 345 13.00 16.24 9.99
CA ALA A 345 13.57 16.12 11.33
C ALA A 345 15.10 15.94 11.31
N ARG A 346 15.67 15.57 10.17
CA ARG A 346 17.12 15.31 9.98
C ARG A 346 17.58 16.00 8.70
N PRO A 347 17.75 17.33 8.73
CA PRO A 347 18.07 18.11 7.52
C PRO A 347 19.54 17.94 7.05
N ASP A 348 20.42 17.36 7.87
CA ASP A 348 21.86 17.23 7.60
C ASP A 348 22.22 15.88 6.96
#